data_ffae52501fa923d1067a92e468e4d227
#
_entry.id   ffae52501fa923d1067a92e468e4d227
#
_cell.length_a   1.000
_cell.length_b   1.000
_cell.length_c   1.000
_cell.angle_alpha   90.00
_cell.angle_beta   90.00
_cell.angle_gamma   90.00
#
_symmetry.space_group_name_H-M   'P 1'
#
loop_
_entity.id
_entity.type
_entity.pdbx_description
1 polymer ?
#
loop_
_entity_poly.entity_id
_entity_poly.type
_entity_poly.pdbx_seq_one_letter_code
_entity_poly.pdbx_strand_id
1 'polypeptide(L)'
;MSRKITFILLFFLSFGIASNAQKFAVKTNGLYLATATPNVGLEASMGERWTVEIEGGYNPWTFDKEKNIKIKHWLVSPEFRYWFCNSFQGHFIGINGNYTQFNIGGLPAAMPPVFISLGGNASGMPDLQKSRIQGWAAGAGLTYGYAFPFARRWNIEFTAGFGWWYAVFDQYESRKCGLFQETVQKHALGPTSLGISFIYMIR
;
A
#
# COMPACT_ATOMS: atom_id res chain seq x y z
N MET A 1 30.35 6.95 17.38
CA MET A 1 28.90 6.84 17.05
C MET A 1 28.45 8.21 16.55
N SER A 2 27.96 8.33 15.32
CA SER A 2 27.65 9.63 14.71
C SER A 2 26.53 10.35 15.47
N ARG A 3 26.68 11.66 15.75
CA ARG A 3 25.66 12.52 16.39
C ARG A 3 24.25 12.34 15.79
N LYS A 4 24.16 12.02 14.50
CA LYS A 4 22.91 11.74 13.78
C LYS A 4 22.20 10.48 14.29
N ILE A 5 22.95 9.41 14.61
CA ILE A 5 22.39 8.15 15.15
C ILE A 5 21.87 8.36 16.57
N THR A 6 22.56 9.19 17.38
CA THR A 6 22.11 9.53 18.74
C THR A 6 20.82 10.34 18.73
N PHE A 7 20.65 11.27 17.77
CA PHE A 7 19.40 12.03 17.62
C PHE A 7 18.24 11.14 17.17
N ILE A 8 18.46 10.20 16.27
CA ILE A 8 17.44 9.24 15.83
C ILE A 8 17.04 8.32 16.98
N LEU A 9 18.00 7.82 17.76
CA LEU A 9 17.73 6.99 18.93
C LEU A 9 16.98 7.76 20.03
N LEU A 10 17.35 9.02 20.30
CA LEU A 10 16.64 9.89 21.24
C LEU A 10 15.23 10.23 20.77
N PHE A 11 15.02 10.43 19.46
CA PHE A 11 13.70 10.64 18.89
C PHE A 11 12.79 9.41 19.05
N PHE A 12 13.31 8.20 18.81
CA PHE A 12 12.57 6.96 19.07
C PHE A 12 12.34 6.68 20.56
N LEU A 13 13.27 7.04 21.44
CA LEU A 13 13.11 6.91 22.88
C LEU A 13 12.09 7.90 23.48
N SER A 14 11.92 9.09 22.89
CA SER A 14 10.92 10.06 23.35
C SER A 14 9.48 9.64 23.05
N PHE A 15 9.24 8.76 22.07
CA PHE A 15 7.93 8.15 21.83
C PHE A 15 7.55 7.07 22.86
N GLY A 16 8.50 6.58 23.66
CA GLY A 16 8.29 5.49 24.64
C GLY A 16 7.67 5.92 25.98
N ILE A 17 7.43 7.20 26.25
CA ILE A 17 7.08 7.68 27.61
C ILE A 17 5.60 8.06 27.76
N ALA A 18 4.77 7.94 26.73
CA ALA A 18 3.33 8.14 26.86
C ALA A 18 2.62 6.80 27.15
N SER A 19 3.00 6.14 28.23
CA SER A 19 2.46 4.87 28.65
C SER A 19 1.29 5.06 29.60
N ASN A 20 0.08 5.20 29.03
CA ASN A 20 -1.13 4.65 29.65
C ASN A 20 -2.17 4.47 28.56
N ALA A 21 -2.44 3.18 28.24
CA ALA A 21 -3.44 2.73 27.25
C ALA A 21 -3.09 2.86 25.75
N GLN A 22 -1.83 2.81 25.35
CA GLN A 22 -1.51 2.59 23.93
C GLN A 22 -2.00 1.19 23.52
N LYS A 23 -2.95 1.16 22.59
CA LYS A 23 -3.41 -0.09 21.98
C LYS A 23 -2.59 -0.31 20.72
N PHE A 24 -2.09 -1.53 20.56
CA PHE A 24 -1.39 -1.96 19.35
C PHE A 24 -2.24 -3.02 18.64
N ALA A 25 -2.21 -2.99 17.33
CA ALA A 25 -2.87 -3.98 16.51
C ALA A 25 -1.96 -4.47 15.40
N VAL A 26 -2.08 -5.74 15.06
CA VAL A 26 -1.52 -6.35 13.85
C VAL A 26 -2.66 -6.62 12.88
N LYS A 27 -2.43 -6.32 11.60
CA LYS A 27 -3.44 -6.42 10.55
C LYS A 27 -2.92 -7.26 9.39
N THR A 28 -3.84 -7.86 8.67
CA THR A 28 -3.59 -8.45 7.35
C THR A 28 -4.76 -8.14 6.43
N ASN A 29 -4.46 -7.68 5.22
CA ASN A 29 -5.44 -7.34 4.22
C ASN A 29 -5.76 -8.56 3.35
N GLY A 30 -6.99 -9.03 3.41
CA GLY A 30 -7.47 -10.20 2.68
C GLY A 30 -7.47 -10.02 1.16
N LEU A 31 -7.66 -8.77 0.66
CA LEU A 31 -7.61 -8.52 -0.78
C LEU A 31 -6.17 -8.69 -1.32
N TYR A 32 -5.16 -8.31 -0.56
CA TYR A 32 -3.76 -8.56 -0.94
C TYR A 32 -3.45 -10.06 -0.91
N LEU A 33 -3.96 -10.79 0.08
CA LEU A 33 -3.81 -12.26 0.12
C LEU A 33 -4.49 -12.93 -1.07
N ALA A 34 -5.65 -12.45 -1.51
CA ALA A 34 -6.34 -12.96 -2.69
C ALA A 34 -5.52 -12.76 -3.99
N THR A 35 -4.66 -11.75 -4.04
CA THR A 35 -3.69 -11.54 -5.13
C THR A 35 -2.34 -12.21 -4.89
N ALA A 36 -2.27 -13.16 -3.94
CA ALA A 36 -1.06 -13.84 -3.53
C ALA A 36 0.06 -12.86 -3.06
N THR A 37 -0.33 -11.75 -2.42
CA THR A 37 0.59 -10.77 -1.84
C THR A 37 0.54 -10.87 -0.31
N PRO A 38 1.43 -11.65 0.33
CA PRO A 38 1.62 -11.60 1.77
C PRO A 38 1.83 -10.16 2.24
N ASN A 39 1.11 -9.78 3.29
CA ASN A 39 1.14 -8.43 3.83
C ASN A 39 0.97 -8.44 5.35
N VAL A 40 1.47 -7.41 5.98
CA VAL A 40 1.31 -7.16 7.40
C VAL A 40 1.22 -5.66 7.65
N GLY A 41 0.26 -5.26 8.46
CA GLY A 41 0.10 -3.92 8.98
C GLY A 41 0.31 -3.89 10.49
N LEU A 42 0.91 -2.82 10.97
CA LEU A 42 1.05 -2.51 12.39
C LEU A 42 0.37 -1.17 12.64
N GLU A 43 -0.54 -1.13 13.61
CA GLU A 43 -1.25 0.08 13.98
C GLU A 43 -1.11 0.34 15.48
N ALA A 44 -0.82 1.60 15.83
CA ALA A 44 -0.68 2.05 17.20
C ALA A 44 -1.62 3.22 17.49
N SER A 45 -2.33 3.20 18.63
CA SER A 45 -3.10 4.35 19.05
C SER A 45 -2.19 5.44 19.65
N MET A 46 -2.40 6.67 19.23
CA MET A 46 -1.75 7.87 19.77
C MET A 46 -2.70 8.68 20.67
N GLY A 47 -3.73 8.02 21.19
CA GLY A 47 -4.78 8.61 22.02
C GLY A 47 -6.12 7.94 21.78
N GLU A 48 -7.20 8.59 22.19
CA GLU A 48 -8.55 8.02 22.09
C GLU A 48 -9.05 7.90 20.65
N ARG A 49 -8.67 8.84 19.78
CA ARG A 49 -9.22 8.99 18.41
C ARG A 49 -8.18 9.00 17.30
N TRP A 50 -6.90 8.91 17.63
CA TRP A 50 -5.84 8.98 16.64
C TRP A 50 -5.04 7.69 16.60
N THR A 51 -4.76 7.20 15.42
CA THR A 51 -3.87 6.05 15.20
C THR A 51 -2.90 6.33 14.07
N VAL A 52 -1.75 5.68 14.15
CA VAL A 52 -0.76 5.60 13.08
C VAL A 52 -0.64 4.16 12.67
N GLU A 53 -0.69 3.91 11.37
CA GLU A 53 -0.51 2.60 10.77
C GLU A 53 0.65 2.62 9.79
N ILE A 54 1.31 1.49 9.66
CA ILE A 54 2.23 1.17 8.56
C ILE A 54 1.90 -0.22 8.05
N GLU A 55 1.55 -0.32 6.77
CA GLU A 55 1.32 -1.60 6.09
C GLU A 55 2.45 -1.87 5.11
N GLY A 56 2.90 -3.13 5.04
CA GLY A 56 3.87 -3.61 4.08
C GLY A 56 3.39 -4.88 3.38
N GLY A 57 3.64 -4.99 2.08
CA GLY A 57 3.31 -6.16 1.29
C GLY A 57 4.45 -6.53 0.33
N TYR A 58 4.57 -7.82 0.03
CA TYR A 58 5.61 -8.34 -0.84
C TYR A 58 5.09 -9.47 -1.72
N ASN A 59 5.23 -9.32 -3.03
CA ASN A 59 4.85 -10.33 -4.02
C ASN A 59 6.05 -10.68 -4.91
N PRO A 60 6.73 -11.82 -4.66
CA PRO A 60 7.89 -12.25 -5.45
C PRO A 60 7.53 -13.13 -6.65
N TRP A 61 6.24 -13.45 -6.88
CA TRP A 61 5.85 -14.56 -7.71
C TRP A 61 5.95 -14.28 -9.22
N THR A 62 6.34 -15.33 -9.95
CA THR A 62 6.17 -15.46 -11.40
C THR A 62 5.15 -16.58 -11.61
N PHE A 63 3.96 -16.26 -12.08
CA PHE A 63 2.85 -17.20 -12.22
C PHE A 63 3.04 -18.14 -13.42
N ASP A 64 3.61 -17.63 -14.51
CA ASP A 64 3.94 -18.43 -15.70
C ASP A 64 5.30 -18.01 -16.23
N LYS A 65 6.24 -18.99 -16.24
CA LYS A 65 7.60 -18.77 -16.70
C LYS A 65 7.71 -18.75 -18.25
N GLU A 66 6.83 -19.44 -18.95
CA GLU A 66 6.85 -19.50 -20.41
C GLU A 66 6.28 -18.22 -21.01
N LYS A 67 5.11 -17.81 -20.53
CA LYS A 67 4.44 -16.58 -20.95
C LYS A 67 4.98 -15.31 -20.24
N ASN A 68 5.95 -15.47 -19.33
CA ASN A 68 6.52 -14.38 -18.53
C ASN A 68 5.46 -13.57 -17.74
N ILE A 69 4.39 -14.28 -17.27
CA ILE A 69 3.34 -13.67 -16.46
C ILE A 69 3.86 -13.48 -15.03
N LYS A 70 3.97 -12.22 -14.59
CA LYS A 70 4.46 -11.88 -13.26
C LYS A 70 3.82 -10.62 -12.73
N ILE A 71 3.65 -10.59 -11.39
CA ILE A 71 3.16 -9.44 -10.62
C ILE A 71 4.12 -9.25 -9.43
N LYS A 72 5.39 -9.01 -9.74
CA LYS A 72 6.36 -8.80 -8.67
C LYS A 72 6.30 -7.37 -8.18
N HIS A 73 6.06 -7.20 -6.90
CA HIS A 73 6.09 -5.88 -6.28
C HIS A 73 6.34 -5.99 -4.77
N TRP A 74 6.80 -4.91 -4.21
CA TRP A 74 6.68 -4.65 -2.78
C TRP A 74 6.09 -3.26 -2.58
N LEU A 75 5.42 -3.08 -1.48
CA LEU A 75 4.78 -1.82 -1.14
C LEU A 75 4.96 -1.52 0.34
N VAL A 76 4.96 -0.23 0.65
CA VAL A 76 4.84 0.28 2.01
C VAL A 76 3.85 1.43 2.01
N SER A 77 2.95 1.41 3.01
CA SER A 77 1.87 2.38 3.11
C SER A 77 1.73 2.86 4.56
N PRO A 78 2.38 3.98 4.94
CA PRO A 78 2.06 4.68 6.16
C PRO A 78 0.72 5.40 6.05
N GLU A 79 -0.06 5.38 7.13
CA GLU A 79 -1.33 6.06 7.22
C GLU A 79 -1.54 6.68 8.60
N PHE A 80 -2.09 7.89 8.63
CA PHE A 80 -2.51 8.59 9.83
C PHE A 80 -4.03 8.69 9.84
N ARG A 81 -4.69 8.24 10.93
CA ARG A 81 -6.13 8.03 11.00
C ARG A 81 -6.77 8.81 12.14
N TYR A 82 -7.93 9.35 11.86
CA TYR A 82 -8.83 9.94 12.85
C TYR A 82 -10.13 9.14 12.94
N TRP A 83 -10.45 8.67 14.14
CA TRP A 83 -11.63 7.89 14.47
C TRP A 83 -12.74 8.78 14.99
N PHE A 84 -13.95 8.64 14.46
CA PHE A 84 -15.07 9.46 14.91
C PHE A 84 -15.56 9.08 16.32
N CYS A 85 -15.34 7.83 16.72
CA CYS A 85 -15.59 7.34 18.07
C CYS A 85 -14.24 7.04 18.77
N ASN A 86 -14.06 5.84 19.26
CA ASN A 86 -12.80 5.40 19.86
C ASN A 86 -11.90 4.74 18.81
N SER A 87 -10.59 4.77 19.02
CA SER A 87 -9.62 4.08 18.18
C SER A 87 -9.97 2.61 18.01
N PHE A 88 -9.85 2.10 16.77
CA PHE A 88 -10.18 0.74 16.34
C PHE A 88 -11.67 0.38 16.35
N GLN A 89 -12.59 1.36 16.41
CA GLN A 89 -14.03 1.11 16.42
C GLN A 89 -14.79 2.15 15.58
N GLY A 90 -15.66 1.64 14.69
CA GLY A 90 -16.54 2.47 13.88
C GLY A 90 -15.82 3.13 12.72
N HIS A 91 -16.28 4.30 12.36
CA HIS A 91 -15.81 5.04 11.19
C HIS A 91 -14.51 5.79 11.46
N PHE A 92 -13.66 5.86 10.45
CA PHE A 92 -12.47 6.70 10.46
C PHE A 92 -12.22 7.33 9.10
N ILE A 93 -11.45 8.40 9.12
CA ILE A 93 -10.82 8.99 7.95
C ILE A 93 -9.32 8.98 8.14
N GLY A 94 -8.57 8.88 7.05
CA GLY A 94 -7.12 8.83 7.10
C GLY A 94 -6.47 9.60 5.96
N ILE A 95 -5.20 9.91 6.16
CA ILE A 95 -4.31 10.39 5.11
C ILE A 95 -3.23 9.31 4.96
N ASN A 96 -3.13 8.75 3.76
CA ASN A 96 -2.14 7.73 3.46
C ASN A 96 -1.06 8.24 2.51
N GLY A 97 0.13 7.70 2.66
CA GLY A 97 1.21 7.74 1.69
C GLY A 97 1.48 6.33 1.20
N ASN A 98 1.90 6.19 -0.06
CA ASN A 98 2.20 4.89 -0.63
C ASN A 98 3.51 4.96 -1.40
N TYR A 99 4.32 3.93 -1.28
CA TYR A 99 5.48 3.72 -2.13
C TYR A 99 5.54 2.26 -2.54
N THR A 100 5.74 2.03 -3.83
CA THR A 100 5.83 0.67 -4.38
C THR A 100 6.89 0.61 -5.47
N GLN A 101 7.59 -0.53 -5.54
CA GLN A 101 8.38 -0.90 -6.71
C GLN A 101 7.76 -2.16 -7.31
N PHE A 102 7.70 -2.19 -8.64
CA PHE A 102 7.00 -3.25 -9.34
C PHE A 102 7.71 -3.70 -10.61
N ASN A 103 7.46 -4.95 -10.98
CA ASN A 103 7.84 -5.56 -12.25
C ASN A 103 6.68 -6.46 -12.69
N ILE A 104 5.86 -5.91 -13.56
CA ILE A 104 4.57 -6.49 -13.95
C ILE A 104 4.56 -6.72 -15.47
N GLY A 105 4.10 -7.87 -15.90
CA GLY A 105 3.99 -8.18 -17.33
C GLY A 105 3.20 -9.44 -17.62
N GLY A 106 2.73 -9.56 -18.84
CA GLY A 106 1.99 -10.72 -19.32
C GLY A 106 0.56 -10.85 -18.77
N LEU A 107 0.02 -9.80 -18.14
CA LEU A 107 -1.33 -9.85 -17.57
C LEU A 107 -2.40 -9.80 -18.68
N PRO A 108 -3.50 -10.59 -18.55
CA PRO A 108 -4.63 -10.49 -19.47
C PRO A 108 -5.26 -9.10 -19.41
N ALA A 109 -5.77 -8.61 -20.55
CA ALA A 109 -6.34 -7.27 -20.73
C ALA A 109 -7.57 -6.93 -19.84
N ALA A 110 -7.99 -7.85 -19.00
CA ALA A 110 -9.20 -7.75 -18.19
C ALA A 110 -9.06 -6.92 -16.89
N MET A 111 -7.94 -6.27 -16.64
CA MET A 111 -7.87 -5.30 -15.53
C MET A 111 -8.41 -3.95 -16.02
N PRO A 112 -9.58 -3.50 -15.54
CA PRO A 112 -10.09 -2.18 -15.89
C PRO A 112 -9.09 -1.13 -15.44
N PRO A 113 -8.89 -0.05 -16.21
CA PRO A 113 -8.07 1.06 -15.81
C PRO A 113 -8.74 1.74 -14.61
N VAL A 114 -8.29 1.39 -13.40
CA VAL A 114 -8.77 1.99 -12.16
C VAL A 114 -8.15 3.38 -11.95
N PHE A 115 -7.23 3.77 -12.82
CA PHE A 115 -6.49 5.03 -12.74
C PHE A 115 -6.90 6.00 -13.85
N ILE A 116 -7.19 7.23 -13.45
CA ILE A 116 -7.45 8.35 -14.36
C ILE A 116 -6.13 9.06 -14.63
N SER A 117 -5.64 9.00 -15.86
CA SER A 117 -4.40 9.70 -16.24
C SER A 117 -4.59 11.21 -16.20
N LEU A 118 -3.73 11.91 -15.49
CA LEU A 118 -3.70 13.37 -15.42
C LEU A 118 -2.66 14.00 -16.37
N GLY A 119 -1.80 13.18 -16.98
CA GLY A 119 -0.75 13.61 -17.86
C GLY A 119 0.53 12.77 -17.71
N GLY A 120 1.50 13.06 -18.55
CA GLY A 120 2.78 12.36 -18.64
C GLY A 120 3.27 12.32 -20.09
N ASN A 121 4.40 11.67 -20.31
CA ASN A 121 5.01 11.54 -21.62
C ASN A 121 4.44 10.41 -22.50
N ALA A 122 3.45 9.66 -22.02
CA ALA A 122 2.80 8.59 -22.78
C ALA A 122 1.28 8.68 -22.74
N SER A 123 0.65 8.42 -23.88
CA SER A 123 -0.80 8.39 -24.06
C SER A 123 -1.36 7.04 -23.67
N GLY A 124 -1.95 6.92 -22.48
CA GLY A 124 -2.63 5.70 -22.04
C GLY A 124 -1.79 4.79 -21.13
N MET A 125 -2.40 3.74 -20.60
CA MET A 125 -1.71 2.65 -19.91
C MET A 125 -1.11 1.68 -20.93
N PRO A 126 0.10 1.18 -20.75
CA PRO A 126 0.68 0.18 -21.63
C PRO A 126 -0.17 -1.09 -21.63
N ASP A 127 -0.26 -1.75 -22.79
CA ASP A 127 -0.89 -3.06 -22.91
C ASP A 127 -0.04 -4.12 -22.20
N LEU A 128 -0.41 -4.49 -20.99
CA LEU A 128 0.31 -5.44 -20.15
C LEU A 128 0.34 -6.86 -20.71
N GLN A 129 -0.46 -7.19 -21.75
CA GLN A 129 -0.35 -8.45 -22.47
C GLN A 129 0.91 -8.48 -23.34
N LYS A 130 1.22 -7.35 -23.98
CA LYS A 130 2.31 -7.23 -24.94
C LYS A 130 3.56 -6.58 -24.33
N SER A 131 3.40 -5.92 -23.19
CA SER A 131 4.46 -5.15 -22.54
C SER A 131 4.70 -5.61 -21.10
N ARG A 132 5.93 -5.42 -20.67
CA ARG A 132 6.34 -5.56 -19.28
C ARG A 132 6.75 -4.18 -18.79
N ILE A 133 6.28 -3.80 -17.62
CA ILE A 133 6.65 -2.54 -16.97
C ILE A 133 7.45 -2.83 -15.69
N GLN A 134 8.50 -2.07 -15.50
CA GLN A 134 9.34 -2.16 -14.32
C GLN A 134 9.70 -0.76 -13.84
N GLY A 135 9.43 -0.46 -12.57
CA GLY A 135 9.68 0.87 -12.04
C GLY A 135 9.19 1.03 -10.61
N TRP A 136 8.89 2.26 -10.27
CA TRP A 136 8.38 2.62 -8.97
C TRP A 136 7.20 3.60 -9.10
N ALA A 137 6.39 3.65 -8.07
CA ALA A 137 5.34 4.64 -7.93
C ALA A 137 5.25 5.12 -6.48
N ALA A 138 4.95 6.40 -6.32
CA ALA A 138 4.62 7.00 -5.04
C ALA A 138 3.26 7.69 -5.14
N GLY A 139 2.48 7.65 -4.07
CA GLY A 139 1.16 8.24 -4.04
C GLY A 139 0.79 8.74 -2.68
N ALA A 140 -0.21 9.62 -2.65
CA ALA A 140 -0.83 10.08 -1.42
C ALA A 140 -2.33 10.25 -1.63
N GLY A 141 -3.11 9.97 -0.60
CA GLY A 141 -4.56 10.01 -0.71
C GLY A 141 -5.27 10.13 0.61
N LEU A 142 -6.59 10.20 0.49
CA LEU A 142 -7.50 10.15 1.62
C LEU A 142 -8.13 8.78 1.69
N THR A 143 -8.23 8.24 2.89
CA THR A 143 -8.88 6.96 3.19
C THR A 143 -10.12 7.21 4.02
N TYR A 144 -11.14 6.44 3.76
CA TYR A 144 -12.29 6.26 4.62
C TYR A 144 -12.45 4.78 4.94
N GLY A 145 -12.78 4.47 6.16
CA GLY A 145 -13.01 3.09 6.56
C GLY A 145 -13.95 2.92 7.74
N TYR A 146 -14.26 1.66 7.96
CA TYR A 146 -15.12 1.23 9.08
C TYR A 146 -14.55 -0.04 9.69
N ALA A 147 -14.30 -0.01 11.01
CA ALA A 147 -13.86 -1.16 11.78
C ALA A 147 -14.99 -1.72 12.64
N PHE A 148 -15.26 -3.00 12.45
CA PHE A 148 -16.28 -3.76 13.18
C PHE A 148 -15.61 -4.72 14.17
N PRO A 149 -15.71 -4.49 15.49
CA PRO A 149 -15.24 -5.43 16.49
C PRO A 149 -16.22 -6.61 16.60
N PHE A 150 -15.79 -7.81 16.24
CA PHE A 150 -16.64 -9.01 16.33
C PHE A 150 -16.25 -9.94 17.49
N ALA A 151 -15.05 -9.73 18.08
CA ALA A 151 -14.61 -10.44 19.28
C ALA A 151 -13.71 -9.53 20.14
N ARG A 152 -13.39 -9.99 21.38
CA ARG A 152 -12.64 -9.18 22.37
C ARG A 152 -11.28 -8.63 21.86
N ARG A 153 -10.66 -9.31 20.88
CA ARG A 153 -9.36 -8.95 20.31
C ARG A 153 -9.34 -8.93 18.78
N TRP A 154 -10.48 -9.16 18.14
CA TRP A 154 -10.56 -9.27 16.69
C TRP A 154 -11.52 -8.27 16.10
N ASN A 155 -11.05 -7.55 15.10
CA ASN A 155 -11.87 -6.65 14.29
C ASN A 155 -11.77 -7.03 12.82
N ILE A 156 -12.82 -6.72 12.07
CA ILE A 156 -12.80 -6.68 10.61
C ILE A 156 -12.89 -5.21 10.22
N GLU A 157 -12.06 -4.79 9.28
CA GLU A 157 -12.02 -3.42 8.79
C GLU A 157 -12.21 -3.39 7.29
N PHE A 158 -13.04 -2.48 6.84
CA PHE A 158 -13.25 -2.15 5.43
C PHE A 158 -12.65 -0.80 5.16
N THR A 159 -11.78 -0.72 4.15
CA THR A 159 -11.09 0.51 3.77
C THR A 159 -11.22 0.80 2.29
N ALA A 160 -11.44 2.07 1.96
CA ALA A 160 -11.35 2.57 0.60
C ALA A 160 -10.68 3.95 0.62
N GLY A 161 -9.68 4.12 -0.20
CA GLY A 161 -8.95 5.37 -0.33
C GLY A 161 -8.76 5.75 -1.78
N PHE A 162 -8.70 7.05 -2.03
CA PHE A 162 -8.49 7.62 -3.34
C PHE A 162 -7.52 8.79 -3.27
N GLY A 163 -6.67 8.93 -4.29
CA GLY A 163 -5.68 9.98 -4.28
C GLY A 163 -4.86 10.06 -5.56
N TRP A 164 -3.76 10.76 -5.45
CA TRP A 164 -2.84 11.03 -6.53
C TRP A 164 -1.65 10.06 -6.48
N TRP A 165 -1.21 9.67 -7.69
CA TRP A 165 -0.04 8.82 -7.93
C TRP A 165 0.92 9.47 -8.91
N TYR A 166 2.20 9.33 -8.63
CA TYR A 166 3.30 9.57 -9.55
C TYR A 166 4.06 8.28 -9.79
N ALA A 167 4.21 7.88 -11.03
CA ALA A 167 4.89 6.65 -11.42
C ALA A 167 5.98 6.93 -12.46
N VAL A 168 7.11 6.27 -12.29
CA VAL A 168 8.21 6.26 -13.26
C VAL A 168 8.55 4.80 -13.53
N PHE A 169 8.44 4.38 -14.78
CA PHE A 169 8.71 2.99 -15.15
C PHE A 169 9.25 2.87 -16.57
N ASP A 170 10.06 1.85 -16.75
CA ASP A 170 10.55 1.42 -18.04
C ASP A 170 9.61 0.39 -18.65
N GLN A 171 9.31 0.56 -19.93
CA GLN A 171 8.51 -0.35 -20.70
C GLN A 171 9.41 -1.24 -21.57
N TYR A 172 9.13 -2.55 -21.54
CA TYR A 172 9.82 -3.58 -22.31
C TYR A 172 8.78 -4.43 -23.05
N GLU A 173 9.20 -5.10 -24.13
CA GLU A 173 8.39 -6.17 -24.70
C GLU A 173 8.13 -7.30 -23.70
N SER A 174 6.99 -7.98 -23.78
CA SER A 174 6.60 -9.04 -22.83
C SER A 174 7.43 -10.34 -22.93
N ARG A 175 8.44 -10.41 -23.81
CA ARG A 175 9.31 -11.58 -23.97
C ARG A 175 10.36 -11.67 -22.85
N LYS A 176 10.97 -12.88 -22.66
CA LYS A 176 11.98 -13.12 -21.61
C LYS A 176 13.18 -12.15 -21.64
N CYS A 177 13.59 -11.73 -22.83
CA CYS A 177 14.64 -10.74 -23.07
C CYS A 177 14.08 -9.60 -23.93
N GLY A 178 12.92 -9.08 -23.57
CA GLY A 178 12.25 -8.03 -24.33
C GLY A 178 13.10 -6.78 -24.43
N LEU A 179 13.11 -6.16 -25.60
CA LEU A 179 13.83 -4.92 -25.84
C LEU A 179 13.19 -3.78 -25.03
N PHE A 180 14.05 -2.90 -24.54
CA PHE A 180 13.63 -1.63 -23.94
C PHE A 180 12.91 -0.80 -25.01
N GLN A 181 11.77 -0.23 -24.66
CA GLN A 181 10.98 0.62 -25.54
C GLN A 181 11.12 2.09 -25.15
N GLU A 182 10.71 2.43 -23.94
CA GLU A 182 10.75 3.81 -23.45
C GLU A 182 10.69 3.87 -21.92
N THR A 183 11.09 5.01 -21.37
CA THR A 183 10.84 5.35 -19.96
C THR A 183 9.63 6.26 -19.89
N VAL A 184 8.63 5.83 -19.11
CA VAL A 184 7.35 6.52 -18.95
C VAL A 184 7.29 7.19 -17.59
N GLN A 185 6.90 8.46 -17.56
CA GLN A 185 6.54 9.21 -16.35
C GLN A 185 5.07 9.54 -16.41
N LYS A 186 4.34 9.29 -15.32
CA LYS A 186 2.88 9.44 -15.31
C LYS A 186 2.36 9.99 -14.00
N HIS A 187 1.38 10.89 -14.12
CA HIS A 187 0.54 11.34 -13.04
C HIS A 187 -0.86 10.76 -13.23
N ALA A 188 -1.43 10.21 -12.17
CA ALA A 188 -2.76 9.61 -12.22
C ALA A 188 -3.53 9.85 -10.92
N LEU A 189 -4.85 9.88 -11.01
CA LEU A 189 -5.74 9.73 -9.88
C LEU A 189 -6.24 8.29 -9.84
N GLY A 190 -6.29 7.70 -8.65
CA GLY A 190 -6.75 6.34 -8.48
C GLY A 190 -6.85 5.91 -7.03
N PRO A 191 -7.25 4.65 -6.79
CA PRO A 191 -7.31 4.11 -5.46
C PRO A 191 -5.91 4.07 -4.83
N THR A 192 -5.81 4.57 -3.60
CA THR A 192 -4.58 4.56 -2.78
C THR A 192 -4.65 3.54 -1.66
N SER A 193 -5.86 3.11 -1.29
CA SER A 193 -6.09 2.06 -0.31
C SER A 193 -7.37 1.32 -0.68
N LEU A 194 -7.35 0.00 -0.61
CA LEU A 194 -8.53 -0.84 -0.72
C LEU A 194 -8.30 -2.10 0.10
N GLY A 195 -9.19 -2.38 1.05
CA GLY A 195 -8.95 -3.49 1.95
C GLY A 195 -10.19 -4.04 2.64
N ILE A 196 -10.11 -5.33 2.90
CA ILE A 196 -10.88 -6.04 3.91
C ILE A 196 -9.84 -6.65 4.84
N SER A 197 -9.60 -6.00 5.98
CA SER A 197 -8.49 -6.36 6.86
C SER A 197 -8.98 -7.08 8.11
N PHE A 198 -8.25 -8.11 8.49
CA PHE A 198 -8.40 -8.77 9.78
C PHE A 198 -7.39 -8.16 10.75
N ILE A 199 -7.89 -7.72 11.89
CA ILE A 199 -7.11 -6.99 12.89
C ILE A 199 -7.10 -7.79 14.18
N TYR A 200 -5.90 -8.00 14.72
CA TYR A 200 -5.71 -8.58 16.05
C TYR A 200 -5.15 -7.53 17.00
N MET A 201 -5.89 -7.27 18.09
CA MET A 201 -5.53 -6.29 19.12
C MET A 201 -4.55 -6.89 20.11
N ILE A 202 -3.35 -6.29 20.21
CA ILE A 202 -2.34 -6.60 21.24
C ILE A 202 -2.52 -5.60 22.38
N ARG A 203 -2.64 -6.08 23.57
CA ARG A 203 -2.71 -5.22 24.78
C ARG A 203 -1.35 -5.08 25.40
#